data_10e8b60de14e5884fbac71ce89dc04da
#
_entry.id   10e8b60de14e5884fbac71ce89dc04da
#
_cell.length_a   1.000
_cell.length_b   1.000
_cell.length_c   1.000
_cell.angle_alpha   90.00
_cell.angle_beta   90.00
_cell.angle_gamma   90.00
#
_symmetry.space_group_name_H-M   'P 1'
#
loop_
_entity.id
_entity.type
_entity.pdbx_description
1 polymer ?
#
loop_
_entity_poly.entity_id
_entity_poly.type
_entity_poly.pdbx_seq_one_letter_code
_entity_poly.pdbx_strand_id
1 'polypeptide(L)'
;MKSRILAVLFAVVLTAGTLAGCGSSKKADDTKTEITDEKSEDKASSDEDTKDVNVASEEEAEEAGFSDGTDTDGATVENTVLDTSQELTGIHHADISIRDYGDIKVELDADTAPVTVTNFVKLAQEGFYDGLTFWRIMDGFMMQGGDPKGNGTGGSGETIKGEFSSNGVKNDISHVRGTISMARSSDPDSASSQFFIVQSDSTFLDGDYAAFGKVTEGMDIVDEICKNANPTDDNGTIKADEQPVIDSIQITD
;
A
#
# COMPACT_ATOMS: atom_id res chain seq x y z
N MET A 1 16.94 18.48 -36.10
CA MET A 1 16.72 17.14 -35.54
C MET A 1 15.30 17.07 -35.07
N LYS A 2 14.51 16.16 -35.63
CA LYS A 2 13.04 16.15 -35.46
C LYS A 2 12.70 15.32 -34.22
N SER A 3 12.14 15.95 -33.19
CA SER A 3 11.60 15.31 -32.00
C SER A 3 10.39 14.45 -32.38
N ARG A 4 10.45 13.16 -32.05
CA ARG A 4 9.31 12.24 -32.20
C ARG A 4 8.63 12.14 -30.85
N ILE A 5 7.51 12.82 -30.71
CA ILE A 5 6.58 12.68 -29.59
C ILE A 5 5.86 11.34 -29.80
N LEU A 6 6.14 10.38 -28.94
CA LEU A 6 5.42 9.10 -28.91
C LEU A 6 4.21 9.28 -27.99
N ALA A 7 3.04 9.41 -28.59
CA ALA A 7 1.77 9.39 -27.86
C ALA A 7 1.42 7.94 -27.53
N VAL A 8 1.46 7.57 -26.25
CA VAL A 8 0.95 6.29 -25.76
C VAL A 8 -0.57 6.44 -25.57
N LEU A 9 -1.32 5.86 -26.50
CA LEU A 9 -2.76 5.75 -26.41
C LEU A 9 -3.13 4.60 -25.46
N PHE A 10 -3.76 4.93 -24.34
CA PHE A 10 -4.43 3.94 -23.49
C PHE A 10 -5.67 3.43 -24.22
N ALA A 11 -5.68 2.16 -24.59
CA ALA A 11 -6.87 1.51 -25.14
C ALA A 11 -7.77 1.07 -23.98
N VAL A 12 -8.83 1.83 -23.75
CA VAL A 12 -9.97 1.38 -22.94
C VAL A 12 -10.76 0.37 -23.77
N VAL A 13 -10.73 -0.90 -23.39
CA VAL A 13 -11.60 -1.92 -24.00
C VAL A 13 -12.98 -1.81 -23.36
N LEU A 14 -13.87 -1.07 -24.02
CA LEU A 14 -15.31 -1.14 -23.76
C LEU A 14 -15.87 -2.39 -24.47
N THR A 15 -16.21 -3.44 -23.72
CA THR A 15 -17.07 -4.49 -24.23
C THR A 15 -18.53 -4.09 -24.08
N ALA A 16 -19.10 -3.57 -25.17
CA ALA A 16 -20.54 -3.36 -25.29
C ALA A 16 -21.22 -4.71 -25.52
N GLY A 17 -21.98 -5.18 -24.53
CA GLY A 17 -22.88 -6.30 -24.68
C GLY A 17 -24.12 -5.87 -25.45
N THR A 18 -24.34 -6.41 -26.63
CA THR A 18 -25.60 -6.31 -27.36
C THR A 18 -26.52 -7.46 -27.05
N LEU A 19 -27.65 -7.14 -26.40
CA LEU A 19 -28.84 -7.99 -26.29
C LEU A 19 -29.67 -7.88 -27.59
N ALA A 20 -29.89 -9.02 -28.24
CA ALA A 20 -31.05 -9.26 -29.09
C ALA A 20 -31.19 -10.79 -29.17
N GLY A 21 -32.21 -11.44 -28.80
CA GLY A 21 -33.63 -11.36 -28.90
C GLY A 21 -34.20 -12.39 -29.85
N CYS A 22 -34.90 -13.42 -29.28
CA CYS A 22 -35.97 -14.23 -29.86
C CYS A 22 -35.71 -15.25 -31.00
N GLY A 23 -36.09 -16.50 -30.72
CA GLY A 23 -36.72 -17.31 -31.74
C GLY A 23 -36.52 -18.84 -31.64
N SER A 24 -37.35 -19.50 -30.87
CA SER A 24 -38.14 -20.72 -31.10
C SER A 24 -37.59 -21.95 -31.85
N SER A 25 -37.67 -23.07 -31.15
CA SER A 25 -38.27 -24.39 -31.53
C SER A 25 -37.38 -25.58 -31.89
N LYS A 26 -37.52 -26.65 -31.04
CA LYS A 26 -37.59 -28.07 -31.29
C LYS A 26 -36.32 -28.85 -31.63
N LYS A 27 -35.97 -29.90 -31.02
CA LYS A 27 -36.51 -31.13 -30.50
C LYS A 27 -35.34 -32.10 -30.24
N ALA A 28 -35.34 -32.68 -29.08
CA ALA A 28 -34.99 -34.04 -28.70
C ALA A 28 -33.94 -34.86 -29.47
N ASP A 29 -32.95 -35.35 -28.73
CA ASP A 29 -32.84 -36.81 -28.55
C ASP A 29 -31.95 -37.17 -27.35
N ASP A 30 -32.36 -38.18 -26.66
CA ASP A 30 -31.82 -38.84 -25.49
C ASP A 30 -30.46 -39.51 -25.79
N THR A 31 -29.55 -39.49 -24.82
CA THR A 31 -28.86 -40.72 -24.42
C THR A 31 -28.31 -40.60 -22.99
N LYS A 32 -28.86 -41.42 -22.17
CA LYS A 32 -28.57 -41.76 -20.77
C LYS A 32 -27.33 -42.64 -20.72
N THR A 33 -26.39 -42.40 -19.82
CA THR A 33 -25.63 -43.45 -19.14
C THR A 33 -25.21 -43.04 -17.74
N GLU A 34 -25.49 -43.88 -16.85
CA GLU A 34 -25.39 -43.94 -15.40
C GLU A 34 -23.96 -44.03 -14.91
N ILE A 35 -23.71 -43.36 -13.78
CA ILE A 35 -23.44 -43.83 -12.38
C ILE A 35 -22.29 -44.87 -12.28
N THR A 36 -21.30 -44.52 -11.47
CA THR A 36 -20.82 -45.36 -10.36
C THR A 36 -20.16 -44.52 -9.28
N ASP A 37 -20.77 -44.58 -8.10
CA ASP A 37 -20.19 -44.30 -6.79
C ASP A 37 -19.11 -45.34 -6.46
N GLU A 38 -18.06 -44.92 -5.79
CA GLU A 38 -17.39 -45.77 -4.81
C GLU A 38 -16.88 -44.93 -3.65
N LYS A 39 -17.48 -45.21 -2.52
CA LYS A 39 -17.21 -44.87 -1.15
C LYS A 39 -16.21 -45.89 -0.59
N SER A 40 -15.18 -45.45 0.14
CA SER A 40 -14.64 -46.26 1.23
C SER A 40 -14.11 -45.37 2.33
N GLU A 41 -14.67 -45.65 3.47
CA GLU A 41 -14.39 -45.20 4.82
C GLU A 41 -13.21 -45.97 5.44
N ASP A 42 -12.75 -45.38 6.57
CA ASP A 42 -12.19 -45.96 7.77
C ASP A 42 -10.66 -45.99 7.89
N LYS A 43 -10.04 -45.66 8.98
CA LYS A 43 -10.36 -45.74 10.40
C LYS A 43 -9.26 -45.11 11.22
N ALA A 44 -9.63 -44.62 12.40
CA ALA A 44 -8.89 -44.05 13.50
C ALA A 44 -7.89 -45.02 14.19
N SER A 45 -6.94 -44.46 14.93
CA SER A 45 -6.46 -44.84 16.28
C SER A 45 -5.33 -43.90 16.68
N SER A 46 -5.47 -42.96 17.68
CA SER A 46 -5.22 -43.10 19.13
C SER A 46 -3.84 -43.67 19.50
N ASP A 47 -3.05 -42.85 20.20
CA ASP A 47 -2.85 -42.88 21.64
C ASP A 47 -1.80 -41.86 22.09
N GLU A 48 -2.14 -41.19 23.14
CA GLU A 48 -1.46 -40.55 24.24
C GLU A 48 -0.01 -40.97 24.55
N ASP A 49 0.82 -40.01 24.95
CA ASP A 49 1.39 -40.05 26.30
C ASP A 49 1.96 -38.71 26.78
N THR A 50 1.50 -38.33 27.93
CA THR A 50 1.89 -37.24 28.80
C THR A 50 3.27 -37.45 29.41
N LYS A 51 4.01 -36.35 29.68
CA LYS A 51 4.70 -36.15 30.96
C LYS A 51 5.19 -34.71 31.15
N ASP A 52 4.63 -34.12 32.19
CA ASP A 52 5.13 -32.98 32.97
C ASP A 52 6.55 -33.20 33.48
N VAL A 53 7.23 -32.09 33.76
CA VAL A 53 7.98 -31.73 34.99
C VAL A 53 8.66 -30.38 34.75
N ASN A 54 8.20 -29.29 35.30
CA ASN A 54 8.40 -28.63 36.59
C ASN A 54 9.70 -27.82 36.75
N VAL A 55 9.54 -26.50 36.88
CA VAL A 55 9.86 -25.55 37.97
C VAL A 55 11.32 -25.15 38.26
N ALA A 56 11.45 -23.81 38.28
CA ALA A 56 12.28 -22.92 39.12
C ALA A 56 13.79 -22.85 38.81
N SER A 57 14.39 -21.69 38.79
CA SER A 57 14.53 -20.71 39.86
C SER A 57 15.20 -19.43 39.35
N GLU A 58 14.85 -18.32 39.98
CA GLU A 58 15.50 -17.02 39.96
C GLU A 58 16.98 -17.11 40.40
N GLU A 59 17.81 -16.24 39.78
CA GLU A 59 18.97 -15.69 40.49
C GLU A 59 19.35 -14.34 39.84
N GLU A 60 19.32 -13.32 40.68
CA GLU A 60 19.84 -11.98 40.45
C GLU A 60 21.37 -11.98 40.40
N ALA A 61 21.96 -11.16 39.57
CA ALA A 61 23.31 -10.63 39.78
C ALA A 61 23.52 -9.31 39.02
N GLU A 62 23.41 -8.22 39.74
CA GLU A 62 24.31 -7.10 40.00
C GLU A 62 25.12 -6.51 38.84
N GLU A 63 24.99 -5.22 38.83
CA GLU A 63 25.73 -4.07 38.29
C GLU A 63 27.21 -4.32 37.95
N ALA A 64 27.57 -3.82 36.75
CA ALA A 64 28.85 -3.17 36.58
C ALA A 64 28.69 -2.01 35.62
N GLY A 65 28.70 -0.80 36.17
CA GLY A 65 28.76 0.43 35.40
C GLY A 65 30.05 0.55 34.61
N PHE A 66 29.89 0.96 33.35
CA PHE A 66 30.97 1.60 32.60
C PHE A 66 30.37 2.78 31.87
N SER A 67 30.69 3.98 32.38
CA SER A 67 30.49 5.26 31.73
C SER A 67 31.63 5.47 30.74
N ASP A 68 31.33 5.62 29.47
CA ASP A 68 32.16 6.46 28.60
C ASP A 68 31.23 7.23 27.66
N GLY A 69 31.33 8.54 27.77
CA GLY A 69 30.53 9.48 27.04
C GLY A 69 31.04 9.62 25.61
N THR A 70 30.13 9.47 24.70
CA THR A 70 30.15 10.18 23.42
C THR A 70 28.74 10.64 23.13
N ASP A 71 28.51 11.95 23.29
CA ASP A 71 27.33 12.64 22.84
C ASP A 71 27.18 12.44 21.33
N THR A 72 26.35 11.48 20.95
CA THR A 72 25.69 11.51 19.64
C THR A 72 24.31 12.07 19.92
N ASP A 73 24.09 13.27 19.42
CA ASP A 73 22.80 13.96 19.38
C ASP A 73 21.85 13.15 18.48
N GLY A 74 21.34 12.06 19.05
CA GLY A 74 20.25 11.26 18.51
C GLY A 74 18.97 11.90 18.98
N ALA A 75 18.44 12.83 18.20
CA ALA A 75 17.06 13.25 18.37
C ALA A 75 16.19 11.99 18.27
N THR A 76 15.71 11.48 19.39
CA THR A 76 14.64 10.48 19.42
C THR A 76 13.41 11.16 18.86
N VAL A 77 13.04 10.81 17.63
CA VAL A 77 11.76 11.20 17.06
C VAL A 77 10.71 10.54 17.94
N GLU A 78 10.01 11.34 18.75
CA GLU A 78 8.90 10.83 19.55
C GLU A 78 7.73 10.57 18.60
N ASN A 79 7.29 9.31 18.51
CA ASN A 79 6.10 8.95 17.76
C ASN A 79 4.88 9.60 18.43
N THR A 80 4.26 10.56 17.73
CA THR A 80 3.07 11.26 18.21
C THR A 80 1.83 10.44 17.92
N VAL A 81 0.98 10.23 18.93
CA VAL A 81 -0.31 9.53 18.76
C VAL A 81 -1.41 10.57 18.62
N LEU A 82 -1.99 10.66 17.41
CA LEU A 82 -3.12 11.53 17.10
C LEU A 82 -4.46 10.79 17.31
N ASP A 83 -5.51 11.53 17.72
CA ASP A 83 -6.87 10.97 17.83
C ASP A 83 -7.52 10.91 16.45
N THR A 84 -7.57 9.72 15.87
CA THR A 84 -8.17 9.44 14.56
C THR A 84 -9.65 8.99 14.65
N SER A 85 -10.30 9.16 15.80
CA SER A 85 -11.74 8.92 15.96
C SER A 85 -12.61 9.97 15.25
N GLN A 86 -12.01 11.11 14.90
CA GLN A 86 -12.58 12.20 14.09
C GLN A 86 -11.61 12.48 12.93
N GLU A 87 -12.14 13.12 11.87
CA GLU A 87 -11.28 13.59 10.78
C GLU A 87 -10.26 14.60 11.32
N LEU A 88 -9.00 14.39 10.98
CA LEU A 88 -7.91 15.30 11.29
C LEU A 88 -8.04 16.59 10.48
N THR A 89 -7.42 17.66 10.97
CA THR A 89 -7.37 18.98 10.33
C THR A 89 -5.98 19.58 10.48
N GLY A 90 -5.61 20.48 9.59
CA GLY A 90 -4.28 21.11 9.61
C GLY A 90 -3.23 20.27 8.89
N ILE A 91 -1.99 20.57 9.21
CA ILE A 91 -0.82 19.92 8.64
C ILE A 91 -0.23 18.97 9.66
N HIS A 92 0.03 17.74 9.24
CA HIS A 92 0.69 16.69 10.01
C HIS A 92 1.97 16.23 9.33
N HIS A 93 2.81 15.52 10.08
CA HIS A 93 4.10 15.04 9.57
C HIS A 93 4.27 13.56 9.84
N ALA A 94 4.97 12.88 8.94
CA ALA A 94 5.34 11.48 9.13
C ALA A 94 6.73 11.19 8.53
N ASP A 95 7.43 10.25 9.15
CA ASP A 95 8.67 9.69 8.67
C ASP A 95 8.40 8.27 8.17
N ILE A 96 8.71 8.00 6.90
CA ILE A 96 8.60 6.70 6.25
C ILE A 96 9.99 6.10 6.17
N SER A 97 10.30 5.15 7.05
CA SER A 97 11.60 4.47 7.09
C SER A 97 11.63 3.33 6.09
N ILE A 98 12.56 3.39 5.13
CA ILE A 98 12.75 2.38 4.10
C ILE A 98 14.03 1.61 4.38
N ARG A 99 13.92 0.29 4.54
CA ARG A 99 15.03 -0.61 4.81
C ARG A 99 16.17 -0.41 3.81
N ASP A 100 17.38 -0.25 4.34
CA ASP A 100 18.64 -0.08 3.59
C ASP A 100 18.75 1.24 2.79
N TYR A 101 17.70 2.11 2.82
CA TYR A 101 17.71 3.38 2.09
C TYR A 101 17.67 4.61 3.01
N GLY A 102 16.94 4.55 4.14
CA GLY A 102 16.77 5.67 5.07
C GLY A 102 15.34 6.20 5.12
N ASP A 103 15.20 7.45 5.58
CA ASP A 103 13.91 8.04 5.93
C ASP A 103 13.44 9.03 4.86
N ILE A 104 12.18 8.92 4.47
CA ILE A 104 11.47 9.88 3.64
C ILE A 104 10.49 10.63 4.53
N LYS A 105 10.68 11.95 4.69
CA LYS A 105 9.79 12.79 5.51
C LYS A 105 8.70 13.39 4.65
N VAL A 106 7.47 13.33 5.15
CA VAL A 106 6.30 13.82 4.44
C VAL A 106 5.48 14.80 5.31
N GLU A 107 4.96 15.83 4.66
CA GLU A 107 3.92 16.72 5.19
C GLU A 107 2.58 16.24 4.63
N LEU A 108 1.57 16.09 5.50
CA LEU A 108 0.24 15.59 5.20
C LEU A 108 -0.79 16.72 5.41
N ASP A 109 -1.58 17.02 4.39
CA ASP A 109 -2.54 18.15 4.39
C ASP A 109 -3.96 17.64 4.68
N ALA A 110 -4.33 17.63 5.97
CA ALA A 110 -5.66 17.23 6.41
C ALA A 110 -6.73 18.34 6.21
N ASP A 111 -6.34 19.55 5.85
CA ASP A 111 -7.31 20.59 5.45
C ASP A 111 -7.82 20.35 4.03
N THR A 112 -6.98 19.77 3.16
CA THR A 112 -7.34 19.45 1.76
C THR A 112 -7.93 18.04 1.63
N ALA A 113 -7.38 17.05 2.35
CA ALA A 113 -7.79 15.65 2.24
C ALA A 113 -7.98 15.00 3.64
N PRO A 114 -8.95 15.47 4.46
CA PRO A 114 -9.12 15.04 5.84
C PRO A 114 -9.38 13.55 6.00
N VAL A 115 -10.24 12.95 5.16
CA VAL A 115 -10.55 11.50 5.21
C VAL A 115 -9.30 10.67 4.89
N THR A 116 -8.57 11.09 3.85
CA THR A 116 -7.36 10.40 3.38
C THR A 116 -6.25 10.46 4.42
N VAL A 117 -5.95 11.65 4.96
CA VAL A 117 -4.92 11.84 5.98
C VAL A 117 -5.27 11.07 7.24
N THR A 118 -6.53 11.16 7.72
CA THR A 118 -6.98 10.41 8.90
C THR A 118 -6.80 8.92 8.74
N ASN A 119 -7.19 8.36 7.59
CA ASN A 119 -7.00 6.94 7.28
C ASN A 119 -5.51 6.55 7.25
N PHE A 120 -4.68 7.34 6.59
CA PHE A 120 -3.24 7.08 6.51
C PHE A 120 -2.58 7.11 7.88
N VAL A 121 -2.86 8.14 8.70
CA VAL A 121 -2.35 8.29 10.07
C VAL A 121 -2.82 7.15 10.97
N LYS A 122 -4.11 6.79 10.92
CA LYS A 122 -4.66 5.64 11.67
C LYS A 122 -3.89 4.36 11.35
N LEU A 123 -3.74 4.03 10.07
CA LEU A 123 -3.03 2.83 9.63
C LEU A 123 -1.54 2.86 10.04
N ALA A 124 -0.89 4.01 9.95
CA ALA A 124 0.50 4.19 10.40
C ALA A 124 0.64 3.94 11.90
N GLN A 125 -0.23 4.53 12.72
CA GLN A 125 -0.23 4.36 14.19
C GLN A 125 -0.54 2.92 14.62
N GLU A 126 -1.33 2.19 13.83
CA GLU A 126 -1.62 0.76 14.04
C GLU A 126 -0.46 -0.16 13.60
N GLY A 127 0.63 0.39 13.03
CA GLY A 127 1.74 -0.39 12.47
C GLY A 127 1.35 -1.18 11.23
N PHE A 128 0.24 -0.82 10.57
CA PHE A 128 -0.25 -1.55 9.39
C PHE A 128 0.76 -1.59 8.25
N TYR A 129 1.55 -0.53 8.09
CA TYR A 129 2.52 -0.42 7.00
C TYR A 129 3.85 -1.15 7.28
N ASP A 130 4.11 -1.57 8.53
CA ASP A 130 5.37 -2.18 8.93
C ASP A 130 5.59 -3.51 8.19
N GLY A 131 6.72 -3.59 7.50
CA GLY A 131 7.06 -4.75 6.68
C GLY A 131 6.36 -4.81 5.31
N LEU A 132 5.46 -3.87 4.97
CA LEU A 132 4.90 -3.76 3.63
C LEU A 132 5.94 -3.24 2.64
N THR A 133 5.64 -3.31 1.35
CA THR A 133 6.63 -3.05 0.31
C THR A 133 6.13 -2.07 -0.74
N PHE A 134 7.07 -1.51 -1.50
CA PHE A 134 6.78 -0.84 -2.76
C PHE A 134 6.79 -1.88 -3.89
N TRP A 135 5.60 -2.39 -4.21
CA TRP A 135 5.42 -3.49 -5.16
C TRP A 135 5.42 -3.05 -6.63
N ARG A 136 5.22 -1.73 -6.89
CA ARG A 136 5.16 -1.15 -8.22
C ARG A 136 6.01 0.11 -8.28
N ILE A 137 7.00 0.13 -9.17
CA ILE A 137 7.94 1.23 -9.31
C ILE A 137 8.19 1.51 -10.79
N MET A 138 8.05 2.76 -11.18
CA MET A 138 8.30 3.21 -12.55
C MET A 138 9.21 4.44 -12.52
N ASP A 139 10.46 4.27 -12.96
CA ASP A 139 11.42 5.38 -13.09
C ASP A 139 10.87 6.45 -14.05
N GLY A 140 10.96 7.71 -13.64
CA GLY A 140 10.35 8.85 -14.34
C GLY A 140 8.85 9.02 -14.08
N PHE A 141 8.25 8.28 -13.12
CA PHE A 141 6.84 8.40 -12.76
C PHE A 141 6.61 8.38 -11.24
N MET A 142 6.56 7.19 -10.61
CA MET A 142 6.22 7.05 -9.19
C MET A 142 6.67 5.71 -8.60
N MET A 143 6.67 5.61 -7.26
CA MET A 143 6.74 4.35 -6.52
C MET A 143 5.46 4.17 -5.68
N GLN A 144 4.84 2.97 -5.75
CA GLN A 144 3.56 2.64 -5.11
C GLN A 144 3.72 1.47 -4.15
N GLY A 145 3.23 1.65 -2.91
CA GLY A 145 3.30 0.67 -1.84
C GLY A 145 2.03 0.62 -1.00
N GLY A 146 2.14 0.04 0.22
CA GLY A 146 1.02 -0.05 1.17
C GLY A 146 0.02 -1.17 0.89
N ASP A 147 0.41 -2.15 0.07
CA ASP A 147 -0.37 -3.36 -0.20
C ASP A 147 0.09 -4.53 0.67
N PRO A 148 -0.73 -5.08 1.59
CA PRO A 148 -0.35 -6.22 2.43
C PRO A 148 -0.10 -7.52 1.65
N LYS A 149 -0.48 -7.58 0.38
CA LYS A 149 -0.19 -8.72 -0.51
C LYS A 149 1.02 -8.48 -1.43
N GLY A 150 1.52 -7.25 -1.51
CA GLY A 150 2.67 -6.88 -2.33
C GLY A 150 2.49 -7.14 -3.84
N ASN A 151 1.27 -7.07 -4.36
CA ASN A 151 0.95 -7.39 -5.77
C ASN A 151 -0.18 -6.53 -6.38
N GLY A 152 -0.62 -5.49 -5.69
CA GLY A 152 -1.65 -4.55 -6.14
C GLY A 152 -3.09 -4.96 -5.83
N THR A 153 -3.33 -6.13 -5.20
CA THR A 153 -4.68 -6.65 -4.98
C THR A 153 -5.14 -6.59 -3.51
N GLY A 154 -4.29 -6.09 -2.61
CA GLY A 154 -4.58 -5.96 -1.19
C GLY A 154 -4.97 -4.54 -0.77
N GLY A 155 -5.38 -4.43 0.49
CA GLY A 155 -5.73 -3.19 1.16
C GLY A 155 -6.01 -3.45 2.63
N SER A 156 -6.38 -2.41 3.41
CA SER A 156 -6.67 -2.52 4.85
C SER A 156 -7.97 -3.27 5.17
N GLY A 157 -8.79 -3.55 4.15
CA GLY A 157 -10.11 -4.16 4.33
C GLY A 157 -11.26 -3.16 4.38
N GLU A 158 -10.95 -1.88 4.59
CA GLU A 158 -11.91 -0.77 4.53
C GLU A 158 -11.54 0.14 3.35
N THR A 159 -12.55 0.73 2.72
CA THR A 159 -12.35 1.74 1.67
C THR A 159 -12.78 3.11 2.17
N ILE A 160 -12.18 4.14 1.58
CA ILE A 160 -12.46 5.53 1.91
C ILE A 160 -13.01 6.28 0.70
N LYS A 161 -13.71 7.38 0.95
CA LYS A 161 -14.13 8.31 -0.08
C LYS A 161 -12.93 8.91 -0.79
N GLY A 162 -12.94 8.93 -2.11
CA GLY A 162 -11.91 9.58 -2.90
C GLY A 162 -12.05 11.10 -2.87
N GLU A 163 -11.04 11.78 -2.34
CA GLU A 163 -11.02 13.25 -2.17
C GLU A 163 -10.33 13.92 -3.36
N PHE A 164 -11.03 13.98 -4.48
CA PHE A 164 -10.55 14.61 -5.72
C PHE A 164 -11.72 15.19 -6.54
N SER A 165 -11.44 16.11 -7.47
CA SER A 165 -12.45 16.95 -8.09
C SER A 165 -13.43 16.19 -8.97
N SER A 166 -13.03 15.14 -9.69
CA SER A 166 -13.95 14.30 -10.47
C SER A 166 -14.92 13.48 -9.61
N ASN A 167 -14.63 13.33 -8.30
CA ASN A 167 -15.50 12.72 -7.28
C ASN A 167 -16.25 13.77 -6.42
N GLY A 168 -16.26 15.03 -6.85
CA GLY A 168 -17.01 16.09 -6.20
C GLY A 168 -16.37 16.66 -4.93
N VAL A 169 -15.12 16.36 -4.65
CA VAL A 169 -14.35 16.93 -3.53
C VAL A 169 -13.28 17.86 -4.09
N LYS A 170 -13.24 19.11 -3.59
CA LYS A 170 -12.19 20.04 -3.98
C LYS A 170 -10.85 19.59 -3.43
N ASN A 171 -9.91 19.30 -4.30
CA ASN A 171 -8.53 19.01 -3.99
C ASN A 171 -7.67 19.59 -5.11
N ASP A 172 -6.95 20.65 -4.80
CA ASP A 172 -6.14 21.40 -5.76
C ASP A 172 -4.64 21.04 -5.66
N ILE A 173 -4.26 20.00 -4.88
CA ILE A 173 -2.88 19.52 -4.81
C ILE A 173 -2.54 18.86 -6.15
N SER A 174 -1.55 19.43 -6.86
CA SER A 174 -1.09 18.89 -8.12
C SER A 174 -0.09 17.75 -7.92
N HIS A 175 -0.16 16.73 -8.78
CA HIS A 175 0.76 15.58 -8.77
C HIS A 175 2.11 15.97 -9.42
N VAL A 176 2.81 16.89 -8.78
CA VAL A 176 4.19 17.24 -9.12
C VAL A 176 5.16 16.35 -8.35
N ARG A 177 6.45 16.42 -8.70
CA ARG A 177 7.50 15.69 -7.97
C ARG A 177 7.40 15.89 -6.46
N GLY A 178 7.39 14.79 -5.71
CA GLY A 178 7.29 14.74 -4.26
C GLY A 178 5.87 14.62 -3.72
N THR A 179 4.83 14.78 -4.54
CA THR A 179 3.45 14.60 -4.06
C THR A 179 3.22 13.15 -3.61
N ILE A 180 2.57 12.97 -2.44
CA ILE A 180 2.04 11.69 -1.98
C ILE A 180 0.54 11.65 -2.22
N SER A 181 0.03 10.52 -2.77
CA SER A 181 -1.36 10.38 -3.21
C SER A 181 -1.87 8.95 -3.03
N MET A 182 -3.18 8.79 -2.86
CA MET A 182 -3.79 7.46 -2.70
C MET A 182 -3.98 6.76 -4.04
N ALA A 183 -3.59 5.49 -4.08
CA ALA A 183 -3.93 4.61 -5.17
C ALA A 183 -5.38 4.09 -5.01
N ARG A 184 -6.04 3.81 -6.13
CA ARG A 184 -7.41 3.29 -6.18
C ARG A 184 -7.65 2.40 -7.41
N SER A 185 -8.76 1.67 -7.40
CA SER A 185 -9.27 0.98 -8.58
C SER A 185 -10.11 1.91 -9.46
N SER A 186 -10.93 1.37 -10.34
CA SER A 186 -11.82 2.18 -11.19
C SER A 186 -12.95 2.89 -10.42
N ASP A 187 -13.36 2.34 -9.26
CA ASP A 187 -14.33 2.98 -8.38
C ASP A 187 -13.68 4.18 -7.66
N PRO A 188 -14.24 5.39 -7.73
CA PRO A 188 -13.72 6.55 -7.04
C PRO A 188 -13.52 6.37 -5.53
N ASP A 189 -14.38 5.59 -4.87
CA ASP A 189 -14.37 5.37 -3.42
C ASP A 189 -13.72 4.03 -3.03
N SER A 190 -12.78 3.54 -3.83
CA SER A 190 -12.08 2.27 -3.62
C SER A 190 -10.68 2.40 -3.02
N ALA A 191 -10.20 3.62 -2.73
CA ALA A 191 -8.95 3.80 -2.03
C ALA A 191 -9.01 3.15 -0.64
N SER A 192 -7.89 2.59 -0.18
CA SER A 192 -7.80 1.85 1.09
C SER A 192 -6.49 2.16 1.80
N SER A 193 -5.45 1.35 1.63
CA SER A 193 -4.14 1.57 2.24
C SER A 193 -3.04 1.88 1.24
N GLN A 194 -3.22 1.56 -0.04
CA GLN A 194 -2.16 1.77 -1.03
C GLN A 194 -1.97 3.24 -1.36
N PHE A 195 -0.73 3.70 -1.35
CA PHE A 195 -0.34 5.07 -1.70
C PHE A 195 0.85 5.05 -2.67
N PHE A 196 1.09 6.19 -3.30
CA PHE A 196 2.27 6.37 -4.16
C PHE A 196 2.93 7.72 -3.93
N ILE A 197 4.24 7.75 -4.16
CA ILE A 197 5.05 8.97 -4.15
C ILE A 197 5.45 9.30 -5.59
N VAL A 198 5.13 10.49 -6.03
CA VAL A 198 5.42 10.98 -7.39
C VAL A 198 6.90 11.32 -7.51
N GLN A 199 7.62 10.61 -8.37
CA GLN A 199 9.03 10.88 -8.63
C GLN A 199 9.20 12.00 -9.65
N SER A 200 8.36 12.07 -10.67
CA SER A 200 8.40 13.06 -11.74
C SER A 200 7.01 13.62 -12.01
N ASP A 201 6.91 14.91 -12.36
CA ASP A 201 5.65 15.61 -12.58
C ASP A 201 4.65 14.80 -13.41
N SER A 202 3.48 14.55 -12.83
CA SER A 202 2.43 13.66 -13.34
C SER A 202 1.05 14.32 -13.26
N THR A 203 0.97 15.57 -13.69
CA THR A 203 -0.24 16.41 -13.58
C THR A 203 -1.47 15.85 -14.33
N PHE A 204 -1.28 14.81 -15.15
CA PHE A 204 -2.38 14.07 -15.77
C PHE A 204 -3.23 13.26 -14.76
N LEU A 205 -2.76 13.13 -13.49
CA LEU A 205 -3.49 12.53 -12.38
C LEU A 205 -4.35 13.53 -11.60
N ASP A 206 -4.15 14.84 -11.85
CA ASP A 206 -4.86 15.91 -11.14
C ASP A 206 -6.38 15.78 -11.33
N GLY A 207 -7.10 15.87 -10.23
CA GLY A 207 -8.54 15.76 -10.23
C GLY A 207 -9.11 14.32 -10.27
N ASP A 208 -8.27 13.29 -10.41
CA ASP A 208 -8.70 11.89 -10.48
C ASP A 208 -8.12 11.02 -9.37
N TYR A 209 -7.16 11.53 -8.59
CA TYR A 209 -6.57 10.86 -7.42
C TYR A 209 -6.50 11.81 -6.24
N ALA A 210 -6.60 11.24 -5.02
CA ALA A 210 -6.54 11.99 -3.77
C ALA A 210 -5.08 12.24 -3.38
N ALA A 211 -4.50 13.33 -3.86
CA ALA A 211 -3.24 13.84 -3.34
C ALA A 211 -3.49 14.38 -1.91
N PHE A 212 -2.63 14.01 -0.96
CA PHE A 212 -2.87 14.34 0.44
C PHE A 212 -1.64 14.86 1.18
N GLY A 213 -0.55 15.15 0.46
CA GLY A 213 0.66 15.70 1.04
C GLY A 213 1.83 15.73 0.07
N LYS A 214 3.01 15.94 0.63
CA LYS A 214 4.26 16.03 -0.13
C LYS A 214 5.45 15.56 0.69
N VAL A 215 6.47 15.05 0.01
CA VAL A 215 7.80 14.80 0.56
C VAL A 215 8.50 16.11 0.84
N THR A 216 9.01 16.27 2.05
CA THR A 216 9.79 17.43 2.49
C THR A 216 11.29 17.14 2.50
N GLU A 217 11.68 15.89 2.81
CA GLU A 217 13.06 15.40 2.78
C GLU A 217 13.08 13.96 2.25
N GLY A 218 14.20 13.53 1.61
CA GLY A 218 14.37 12.14 1.14
C GLY A 218 13.92 11.87 -0.30
N MET A 219 13.73 12.91 -1.14
CA MET A 219 13.46 12.70 -2.57
C MET A 219 14.64 12.08 -3.35
N ASP A 220 15.84 12.16 -2.85
CA ASP A 220 17.00 11.44 -3.36
C ASP A 220 16.90 9.92 -3.10
N ILE A 221 16.30 9.51 -1.98
CA ILE A 221 15.97 8.11 -1.69
C ILE A 221 14.93 7.59 -2.69
N VAL A 222 13.88 8.38 -2.97
CA VAL A 222 12.87 8.03 -3.99
C VAL A 222 13.52 7.84 -5.36
N ASP A 223 14.44 8.74 -5.75
CA ASP A 223 15.17 8.65 -7.00
C ASP A 223 16.07 7.41 -7.07
N GLU A 224 16.77 7.10 -5.98
CA GLU A 224 17.64 5.93 -5.91
C GLU A 224 16.82 4.64 -6.05
N ILE A 225 15.72 4.52 -5.32
CA ILE A 225 14.81 3.37 -5.40
C ILE A 225 14.27 3.21 -6.82
N CYS A 226 13.75 4.29 -7.41
CA CYS A 226 13.18 4.24 -8.76
C CYS A 226 14.22 3.87 -9.83
N LYS A 227 15.41 4.43 -9.73
CA LYS A 227 16.51 4.16 -10.66
C LYS A 227 17.05 2.74 -10.59
N ASN A 228 17.05 2.15 -9.38
CA ASN A 228 17.56 0.79 -9.15
C ASN A 228 16.49 -0.29 -9.34
N ALA A 229 15.22 0.08 -9.51
CA ALA A 229 14.13 -0.84 -9.71
C ALA A 229 14.29 -1.68 -10.99
N ASN A 230 13.93 -2.97 -10.92
CA ASN A 230 13.92 -3.91 -12.03
C ASN A 230 12.50 -4.42 -12.29
N PRO A 231 11.62 -3.64 -12.94
CA PRO A 231 10.26 -4.07 -13.21
C PRO A 231 10.22 -5.29 -14.14
N THR A 232 9.29 -6.20 -13.85
CA THR A 232 9.08 -7.42 -14.63
C THR A 232 8.14 -7.23 -15.82
N ASP A 233 7.46 -6.11 -15.87
CA ASP A 233 6.51 -5.73 -16.91
C ASP A 233 6.44 -4.22 -17.13
N ASP A 234 5.73 -3.80 -18.17
CA ASP A 234 5.53 -2.38 -18.51
C ASP A 234 4.66 -1.62 -17.48
N ASN A 235 4.01 -2.32 -16.56
CA ASN A 235 3.24 -1.73 -15.47
C ASN A 235 4.10 -1.34 -14.26
N GLY A 236 5.35 -1.75 -14.24
CA GLY A 236 6.28 -1.42 -13.16
C GLY A 236 6.27 -2.43 -12.01
N THR A 237 5.74 -3.63 -12.20
CA THR A 237 5.67 -4.68 -11.15
C THR A 237 7.06 -5.14 -10.75
N ILE A 238 7.37 -5.11 -9.44
CA ILE A 238 8.64 -5.55 -8.87
C ILE A 238 8.46 -6.96 -8.27
N LYS A 239 9.44 -7.84 -8.48
CA LYS A 239 9.44 -9.17 -7.83
C LYS A 239 9.44 -9.04 -6.32
N ALA A 240 8.73 -9.93 -5.63
CA ALA A 240 8.53 -9.87 -4.18
C ALA A 240 9.84 -9.82 -3.38
N ASP A 241 10.88 -10.49 -3.84
CA ASP A 241 12.21 -10.53 -3.22
C ASP A 241 13.10 -9.32 -3.55
N GLU A 242 12.66 -8.44 -4.47
CA GLU A 242 13.35 -7.22 -4.89
C GLU A 242 12.60 -5.94 -4.46
N GLN A 243 11.43 -6.07 -3.80
CA GLN A 243 10.60 -4.92 -3.39
C GLN A 243 11.23 -4.19 -2.20
N PRO A 244 11.44 -2.86 -2.26
CA PRO A 244 11.84 -2.07 -1.10
C PRO A 244 10.85 -2.20 0.04
N VAL A 245 11.34 -2.39 1.27
CA VAL A 245 10.53 -2.67 2.46
C VAL A 245 10.36 -1.40 3.28
N ILE A 246 9.13 -1.11 3.69
CA ILE A 246 8.82 -0.09 4.69
C ILE A 246 9.08 -0.71 6.06
N ASP A 247 10.08 -0.24 6.79
CA ASP A 247 10.33 -0.70 8.15
C ASP A 247 9.29 -0.15 9.13
N SER A 248 8.94 1.12 8.97
CA SER A 248 7.84 1.76 9.74
C SER A 248 7.37 3.05 9.08
N ILE A 249 6.18 3.52 9.47
CA ILE A 249 5.71 4.89 9.25
C ILE A 249 5.37 5.48 10.60
N GLN A 250 6.08 6.53 11.01
CA GLN A 250 5.91 7.19 12.31
C GLN A 250 5.35 8.59 12.14
N ILE A 251 4.36 8.95 12.97
CA ILE A 251 3.80 10.31 13.02
C ILE A 251 4.67 11.14 13.95
N THR A 252 5.09 12.35 13.50
CA THR A 252 6.17 13.14 14.14
C THR A 252 5.74 14.55 14.53
N ASP A 253 4.45 14.82 14.73
CA ASP A 253 3.88 16.12 15.12
C ASP A 253 4.26 16.56 16.53
#